data_bcfe6847f76b76499afbda6120b35099
#
_entry.id   bcfe6847f76b76499afbda6120b35099
#
_cell.length_a   1.000
_cell.length_b   1.000
_cell.length_c   1.000
_cell.angle_alpha   90.00
_cell.angle_beta   90.00
_cell.angle_gamma   90.00
#
_symmetry.space_group_name_H-M   'P 1'
#
loop_
_entity.id
_entity.type
_entity.pdbx_description
1 polymer ?
#
loop_
_entity_poly.entity_id
_entity_poly.type
_entity_poly.pdbx_seq_one_letter_code
_entity_poly.pdbx_strand_id
1 'polypeptide(L)'
;MKNVVVTGLGIKSCIGNTYDEVLLSLKNGSSGISFNDVYSEMGFRSCVSGSININLADYIDRKLLRFMGESAGYSYLATKDALDMAGINEEDLDSPRIGIVAGSGGSSTRIMVENGDIARDRGPKRIGPYGVTRSMSSSISAIISTAFKLKGINYSISSACATSAHCIGHAADLIKSGQQDIVIAGGSDDEHWSSSCLFDAMGALSSNFNSSPETASRPYDVNRDGFVIACLLYTSPSPRDDR
;
A
#
# COMPACT_ATOMS: atom_id res chain seq x y z
N MET A 1 -11.35 -1.09 -29.88
CA MET A 1 -10.99 -0.75 -28.47
C MET A 1 -9.49 -0.92 -28.35
N LYS A 2 -8.82 0.00 -27.70
CA LYS A 2 -7.37 -0.11 -27.48
C LYS A 2 -7.10 -1.17 -26.42
N ASN A 3 -6.10 -2.01 -26.64
CA ASN A 3 -5.65 -2.95 -25.62
C ASN A 3 -4.89 -2.18 -24.56
N VAL A 4 -5.08 -2.55 -23.30
CA VAL A 4 -4.35 -2.03 -22.16
C VAL A 4 -3.49 -3.16 -21.64
N VAL A 5 -2.21 -2.90 -21.43
CA VAL A 5 -1.24 -3.89 -20.98
C VAL A 5 -0.55 -3.41 -19.70
N VAL A 6 -0.10 -4.34 -18.88
CA VAL A 6 0.73 -4.06 -17.70
C VAL A 6 2.19 -4.15 -18.13
N THR A 7 2.96 -3.09 -17.96
CA THR A 7 4.36 -3.02 -18.39
C THR A 7 5.35 -3.10 -17.25
N GLY A 8 4.93 -2.82 -16.03
CA GLY A 8 5.78 -2.93 -14.85
C GLY A 8 4.97 -3.27 -13.62
N LEU A 9 5.63 -3.90 -12.67
CA LEU A 9 5.09 -4.29 -11.38
C LEU A 9 6.05 -3.87 -10.28
N GLY A 10 5.53 -3.23 -9.25
CA GLY A 10 6.26 -2.97 -8.02
C GLY A 10 5.49 -3.49 -6.83
N ILE A 11 6.15 -4.21 -5.96
CA ILE A 11 5.53 -4.83 -4.80
C ILE A 11 6.43 -4.72 -3.58
N LYS A 12 5.82 -4.38 -2.45
CA LYS A 12 6.40 -4.46 -1.11
C LYS A 12 5.42 -5.23 -0.24
N SER A 13 5.85 -6.32 0.37
CA SER A 13 4.97 -7.20 1.13
C SER A 13 5.72 -7.96 2.22
N CYS A 14 4.98 -8.60 3.11
CA CYS A 14 5.56 -9.46 4.13
C CYS A 14 6.26 -10.72 3.56
N ILE A 15 6.05 -11.07 2.28
CA ILE A 15 6.72 -12.21 1.61
C ILE A 15 7.86 -11.80 0.69
N GLY A 16 8.18 -10.52 0.60
CA GLY A 16 9.30 -10.01 -0.18
C GLY A 16 9.15 -8.54 -0.54
N ASN A 17 10.27 -7.90 -0.78
CA ASN A 17 10.38 -6.47 -1.08
C ASN A 17 10.79 -6.18 -2.52
N THR A 18 11.05 -7.22 -3.29
CA THR A 18 11.33 -7.18 -4.72
C THR A 18 10.46 -8.19 -5.46
N TYR A 19 10.32 -8.01 -6.77
CA TYR A 19 9.59 -8.95 -7.62
C TYR A 19 10.11 -10.40 -7.48
N ASP A 20 11.43 -10.57 -7.51
CA ASP A 20 12.06 -11.89 -7.44
C ASP A 20 11.88 -12.56 -6.06
N GLU A 21 11.99 -11.81 -4.97
CA GLU A 21 11.74 -12.32 -3.62
C GLU A 21 10.30 -12.79 -3.47
N VAL A 22 9.33 -11.99 -3.91
CA VAL A 22 7.91 -12.34 -3.86
C VAL A 22 7.63 -13.57 -4.72
N LEU A 23 8.16 -13.61 -5.95
CA LEU A 23 8.01 -14.75 -6.85
C LEU A 23 8.60 -16.03 -6.25
N LEU A 24 9.77 -15.94 -5.62
CA LEU A 24 10.41 -17.06 -4.93
C LEU A 24 9.57 -17.55 -3.75
N SER A 25 9.08 -16.62 -2.93
CA SER A 25 8.21 -16.95 -1.79
C SER A 25 6.92 -17.64 -2.22
N LEU A 26 6.29 -17.14 -3.29
CA LEU A 26 5.09 -17.78 -3.87
C LEU A 26 5.38 -19.19 -4.41
N LYS A 27 6.50 -19.39 -5.10
CA LYS A 27 6.91 -20.71 -5.61
C LYS A 27 7.18 -21.71 -4.49
N ASN A 28 7.74 -21.23 -3.38
CA ASN A 28 8.09 -22.08 -2.24
C ASN A 28 6.93 -22.26 -1.24
N GLY A 29 5.82 -21.53 -1.42
CA GLY A 29 4.72 -21.50 -0.44
C GLY A 29 5.15 -20.89 0.90
N SER A 30 6.11 -19.98 0.89
CA SER A 30 6.63 -19.33 2.10
C SER A 30 5.61 -18.32 2.64
N SER A 31 5.34 -18.40 3.95
CA SER A 31 4.50 -17.43 4.66
C SER A 31 5.35 -16.27 5.17
N GLY A 32 4.80 -15.06 5.10
CA GLY A 32 5.37 -13.86 5.74
C GLY A 32 4.64 -13.48 7.03
N ILE A 33 3.77 -14.35 7.53
CA ILE A 33 3.03 -14.10 8.75
C ILE A 33 3.86 -14.55 9.96
N SER A 34 3.93 -13.68 10.96
CA SER A 34 4.65 -13.92 12.21
C SER A 34 3.80 -13.56 13.43
N PHE A 35 4.24 -13.99 14.61
CA PHE A 35 3.66 -13.55 15.85
C PHE A 35 3.95 -12.06 16.07
N ASN A 36 2.95 -11.34 16.56
CA ASN A 36 3.00 -9.90 16.83
C ASN A 36 2.90 -9.65 18.33
N ASP A 37 4.04 -9.32 18.94
CA ASP A 37 4.15 -9.08 20.38
C ASP A 37 3.26 -7.92 20.84
N VAL A 38 3.15 -6.85 20.03
CA VAL A 38 2.31 -5.67 20.36
C VAL A 38 0.84 -6.06 20.46
N TYR A 39 0.35 -6.93 19.55
CA TYR A 39 -1.03 -7.40 19.61
C TYR A 39 -1.27 -8.24 20.87
N SER A 40 -0.31 -9.10 21.22
CA SER A 40 -0.38 -9.92 22.43
C SER A 40 -0.40 -9.07 23.69
N GLU A 41 0.49 -8.07 23.81
CA GLU A 41 0.56 -7.15 24.93
C GLU A 41 -0.71 -6.31 25.10
N MET A 42 -1.36 -5.97 24.00
CA MET A 42 -2.63 -5.23 23.97
C MET A 42 -3.87 -6.12 24.21
N GLY A 43 -3.70 -7.43 24.32
CA GLY A 43 -4.79 -8.38 24.63
C GLY A 43 -5.68 -8.68 23.42
N PHE A 44 -5.14 -8.64 22.21
CA PHE A 44 -5.84 -9.10 21.00
C PHE A 44 -6.08 -10.62 21.06
N ARG A 45 -7.18 -11.07 20.46
CA ARG A 45 -7.43 -12.50 20.22
C ARG A 45 -6.50 -13.04 19.14
N SER A 46 -6.30 -12.28 18.09
CA SER A 46 -5.36 -12.58 17.01
C SER A 46 -4.02 -11.90 17.27
N CYS A 47 -2.98 -12.70 17.51
CA CYS A 47 -1.62 -12.22 17.75
C CYS A 47 -0.71 -12.45 16.55
N VAL A 48 -1.25 -12.44 15.32
CA VAL A 48 -0.48 -12.68 14.10
C VAL A 48 -0.70 -11.56 13.09
N SER A 49 0.37 -11.19 12.39
CA SER A 49 0.33 -10.21 11.30
C SER A 49 1.45 -10.41 10.29
N GLY A 50 1.33 -9.79 9.13
CA GLY A 50 2.36 -9.75 8.10
C GLY A 50 2.94 -8.35 7.94
N SER A 51 4.09 -8.08 8.52
CA SER A 51 4.73 -6.77 8.46
C SER A 51 5.79 -6.70 7.35
N ILE A 52 5.95 -5.52 6.74
CA ILE A 52 7.05 -5.24 5.81
C ILE A 52 8.27 -4.82 6.63
N ASN A 53 9.41 -5.46 6.38
CA ASN A 53 10.66 -5.15 7.05
C ASN A 53 11.54 -4.25 6.18
N ILE A 54 11.15 -3.00 5.99
CA ILE A 54 11.93 -1.96 5.30
C ILE A 54 11.98 -0.72 6.18
N ASN A 55 13.19 -0.23 6.45
CA ASN A 55 13.34 1.11 6.99
C ASN A 55 13.30 2.13 5.84
N LEU A 56 12.20 2.84 5.70
CA LEU A 56 11.99 3.81 4.62
C LEU A 56 13.04 4.92 4.57
N ALA A 57 13.67 5.25 5.70
CA ALA A 57 14.70 6.29 5.77
C ALA A 57 16.00 5.90 5.05
N ASP A 58 16.22 4.62 4.79
CA ASP A 58 17.41 4.15 4.07
C ASP A 58 17.26 4.30 2.54
N TYR A 59 16.02 4.50 2.07
CA TYR A 59 15.68 4.50 0.63
C TYR A 59 15.06 5.80 0.14
N ILE A 60 14.53 6.63 1.03
CA ILE A 60 13.77 7.83 0.67
C ILE A 60 14.41 9.06 1.30
N ASP A 61 14.66 10.09 0.48
CA ASP A 61 15.20 11.37 0.98
C ASP A 61 14.33 11.93 2.11
N ARG A 62 14.97 12.39 3.16
CA ARG A 62 14.32 12.91 4.37
C ARG A 62 13.32 14.05 4.09
N LYS A 63 13.60 14.87 3.06
CA LYS A 63 12.72 15.99 2.71
C LYS A 63 11.40 15.51 2.09
N LEU A 64 11.40 14.35 1.45
CA LEU A 64 10.21 13.72 0.90
C LEU A 64 9.52 12.86 1.96
N LEU A 65 10.27 12.04 2.69
CA LEU A 65 9.76 11.10 3.70
C LEU A 65 8.91 11.78 4.79
N ARG A 66 9.23 13.01 5.17
CA ARG A 66 8.45 13.75 6.19
C ARG A 66 6.97 13.98 5.84
N PHE A 67 6.59 13.89 4.57
CA PHE A 67 5.21 14.02 4.10
C PHE A 67 4.48 12.67 4.03
N MET A 68 5.19 11.55 4.20
CA MET A 68 4.68 10.20 3.99
C MET A 68 4.26 9.53 5.29
N GLY A 69 3.11 8.84 5.28
CA GLY A 69 2.87 7.69 6.14
C GLY A 69 3.56 6.46 5.55
N GLU A 70 3.56 5.34 6.26
CA GLU A 70 4.24 4.12 5.79
C GLU A 70 3.69 3.60 4.47
N SER A 71 2.36 3.53 4.31
CA SER A 71 1.72 3.12 3.05
C SER A 71 2.18 3.98 1.86
N ALA A 72 2.27 5.30 2.03
CA ALA A 72 2.76 6.18 0.98
C ALA A 72 4.25 5.98 0.68
N GLY A 73 5.06 5.69 1.70
CA GLY A 73 6.49 5.38 1.55
C GLY A 73 6.71 4.07 0.78
N TYR A 74 6.02 3.01 1.16
CA TYR A 74 6.08 1.74 0.43
C TYR A 74 5.56 1.90 -1.00
N SER A 75 4.48 2.69 -1.19
CA SER A 75 3.93 3.00 -2.51
C SER A 75 4.94 3.71 -3.40
N TYR A 76 5.70 4.66 -2.84
CA TYR A 76 6.77 5.34 -3.57
C TYR A 76 7.86 4.35 -4.05
N LEU A 77 8.33 3.47 -3.16
CA LEU A 77 9.35 2.48 -3.52
C LEU A 77 8.84 1.49 -4.57
N ALA A 78 7.62 0.98 -4.42
CA ALA A 78 7.05 0.07 -5.41
C ALA A 78 6.76 0.77 -6.75
N THR A 79 6.38 2.05 -6.74
CA THR A 79 6.23 2.81 -7.99
C THR A 79 7.55 2.95 -8.72
N LYS A 80 8.64 3.18 -7.98
CA LYS A 80 9.99 3.22 -8.56
C LYS A 80 10.34 1.89 -9.23
N ASP A 81 10.15 0.76 -8.51
CA ASP A 81 10.41 -0.57 -9.09
C ASP A 81 9.56 -0.83 -10.34
N ALA A 82 8.28 -0.40 -10.34
CA ALA A 82 7.38 -0.58 -11.47
C ALA A 82 7.80 0.25 -12.69
N LEU A 83 8.26 1.48 -12.49
CA LEU A 83 8.79 2.33 -13.56
C LEU A 83 10.10 1.79 -14.12
N ASP A 84 11.00 1.33 -13.25
CA ASP A 84 12.26 0.69 -13.64
C ASP A 84 12.00 -0.57 -14.49
N MET A 85 11.07 -1.44 -14.06
CA MET A 85 10.66 -2.63 -14.82
C MET A 85 10.03 -2.27 -16.17
N ALA A 86 9.26 -1.18 -16.25
CA ALA A 86 8.64 -0.70 -17.47
C ALA A 86 9.62 0.00 -18.43
N GLY A 87 10.85 0.27 -18.00
CA GLY A 87 11.83 1.05 -18.76
C GLY A 87 11.43 2.52 -18.95
N ILE A 88 10.66 3.08 -18.01
CA ILE A 88 10.20 4.47 -18.03
C ILE A 88 11.12 5.29 -17.13
N ASN A 89 11.81 6.27 -17.70
CA ASN A 89 12.67 7.18 -16.97
C ASN A 89 11.89 8.38 -16.42
N GLU A 90 12.45 9.09 -15.43
CA GLU A 90 11.81 10.27 -14.85
C GLU A 90 11.53 11.37 -15.90
N GLU A 91 12.37 11.49 -16.92
CA GLU A 91 12.21 12.44 -18.02
C GLU A 91 10.97 12.15 -18.88
N ASP A 92 10.59 10.89 -19.01
CA ASP A 92 9.42 10.45 -19.77
C ASP A 92 8.10 10.83 -19.06
N LEU A 93 8.16 11.07 -17.76
CA LEU A 93 6.98 11.34 -16.93
C LEU A 93 6.43 12.76 -17.06
N ASP A 94 7.15 13.70 -17.66
CA ASP A 94 6.71 15.09 -17.85
C ASP A 94 5.69 15.22 -19.00
N SER A 95 4.56 14.55 -18.84
CA SER A 95 3.48 14.56 -19.84
C SER A 95 2.11 14.65 -19.16
N PRO A 96 1.18 15.50 -19.68
CA PRO A 96 -0.19 15.55 -19.18
C PRO A 96 -0.99 14.27 -19.50
N ARG A 97 -0.39 13.34 -20.22
CA ARG A 97 -0.99 12.05 -20.58
C ARG A 97 -0.52 10.90 -19.69
N ILE A 98 0.30 11.21 -18.68
CA ILE A 98 0.78 10.24 -17.68
C ILE A 98 0.23 10.63 -16.31
N GLY A 99 -0.63 9.80 -15.76
CA GLY A 99 -1.35 10.05 -14.52
C GLY A 99 -1.22 8.95 -13.48
N ILE A 100 -1.94 9.14 -12.38
CA ILE A 100 -2.02 8.17 -11.29
C ILE A 100 -3.44 8.03 -10.77
N VAL A 101 -3.85 6.80 -10.55
CA VAL A 101 -5.04 6.43 -9.77
C VAL A 101 -4.60 5.40 -8.73
N ALA A 102 -4.37 5.84 -7.50
CA ALA A 102 -3.91 4.98 -6.43
C ALA A 102 -4.50 5.41 -5.10
N GLY A 103 -4.83 4.46 -4.25
CA GLY A 103 -5.52 4.75 -3.01
C GLY A 103 -5.21 3.78 -1.87
N SER A 104 -5.93 3.99 -0.77
CA SER A 104 -5.91 3.15 0.42
C SER A 104 -7.34 2.81 0.80
N GLY A 105 -7.56 1.64 1.39
CA GLY A 105 -8.83 1.23 1.94
C GLY A 105 -9.32 2.12 3.08
N GLY A 106 -8.38 2.80 3.74
CA GLY A 106 -8.62 3.76 4.80
C GLY A 106 -7.51 4.81 4.91
N SER A 107 -7.67 5.77 5.81
CA SER A 107 -6.58 6.67 6.20
C SER A 107 -5.56 5.91 7.05
N SER A 108 -4.33 6.41 7.15
CA SER A 108 -3.36 5.86 8.10
C SER A 108 -3.84 6.05 9.55
N THR A 109 -4.40 4.98 10.12
CA THR A 109 -4.88 4.98 11.50
C THR A 109 -3.75 5.18 12.50
N ARG A 110 -2.55 4.67 12.19
CA ARG A 110 -1.33 4.92 12.95
C ARG A 110 -1.09 6.42 13.14
N ILE A 111 -1.02 7.16 12.04
CA ILE A 111 -0.76 8.62 12.07
C ILE A 111 -1.91 9.36 12.77
N MET A 112 -3.15 8.90 12.60
CA MET A 112 -4.31 9.50 13.28
C MET A 112 -4.21 9.35 14.81
N VAL A 113 -3.83 8.17 15.30
CA VAL A 113 -3.65 7.92 16.74
C VAL A 113 -2.46 8.71 17.28
N GLU A 114 -1.28 8.63 16.63
CA GLU A 114 -0.10 9.41 17.03
C GLU A 114 -0.40 10.91 17.14
N ASN A 115 -1.06 11.48 16.14
CA ASN A 115 -1.45 12.89 16.14
C ASN A 115 -2.49 13.20 17.22
N GLY A 116 -3.43 12.28 17.46
CA GLY A 116 -4.44 12.40 18.52
C GLY A 116 -3.78 12.45 19.91
N ASP A 117 -2.80 11.59 20.17
CA ASP A 117 -2.06 11.56 21.43
C ASP A 117 -1.22 12.83 21.60
N ILE A 118 -0.48 13.25 20.58
CA ILE A 118 0.25 14.52 20.61
C ILE A 118 -0.70 15.71 20.91
N ALA A 119 -1.89 15.72 20.30
CA ALA A 119 -2.86 16.78 20.52
C ALA A 119 -3.39 16.83 21.95
N ARG A 120 -3.66 15.65 22.55
CA ARG A 120 -4.11 15.54 23.95
C ARG A 120 -3.03 15.94 24.95
N ASP A 121 -1.80 15.47 24.72
CA ASP A 121 -0.69 15.65 25.68
C ASP A 121 -0.03 17.04 25.59
N ARG A 122 0.10 17.59 24.37
CA ARG A 122 0.95 18.76 24.09
C ARG A 122 0.23 19.86 23.30
N GLY A 123 -1.01 19.63 22.90
CA GLY A 123 -1.82 20.54 22.09
C GLY A 123 -1.54 20.44 20.57
N PRO A 124 -2.51 20.87 19.74
CA PRO A 124 -2.49 20.65 18.29
C PRO A 124 -1.30 21.29 17.56
N LYS A 125 -0.72 22.37 18.10
CA LYS A 125 0.48 22.99 17.50
C LYS A 125 1.70 22.06 17.45
N ARG A 126 1.73 21.03 18.28
CA ARG A 126 2.84 20.08 18.37
C ARG A 126 2.77 18.94 17.34
N ILE A 127 1.65 18.75 16.67
CA ILE A 127 1.50 17.81 15.55
C ILE A 127 2.43 18.21 14.39
N GLY A 128 2.64 19.51 14.22
CA GLY A 128 3.44 20.03 13.11
C GLY A 128 2.69 20.08 11.79
N PRO A 129 3.33 20.48 10.68
CA PRO A 129 2.66 20.82 9.43
C PRO A 129 2.34 19.60 8.53
N TYR A 130 2.80 18.40 8.88
CA TYR A 130 2.72 17.23 8.00
C TYR A 130 1.62 16.24 8.38
N GLY A 131 0.90 16.45 9.48
CA GLY A 131 -0.12 15.54 9.98
C GLY A 131 -1.19 15.20 8.94
N VAL A 132 -1.70 16.20 8.22
CA VAL A 132 -2.75 16.02 7.21
C VAL A 132 -2.25 15.19 6.03
N THR A 133 -1.11 15.55 5.44
CA THR A 133 -0.56 14.85 4.26
C THR A 133 -0.20 13.39 4.56
N ARG A 134 0.19 13.10 5.80
CA ARG A 134 0.54 11.75 6.24
C ARG A 134 -0.67 10.86 6.53
N SER A 135 -1.82 11.45 6.86
CA SER A 135 -3.01 10.72 7.31
C SER A 135 -4.17 10.69 6.32
N MET A 136 -4.21 11.57 5.32
CA MET A 136 -5.32 11.62 4.35
C MET A 136 -5.36 10.36 3.48
N SER A 137 -6.56 9.89 3.10
CA SER A 137 -6.77 8.71 2.25
C SER A 137 -6.17 8.86 0.84
N SER A 138 -6.00 10.09 0.36
CA SER A 138 -5.36 10.41 -0.92
C SER A 138 -3.84 10.62 -0.82
N SER A 139 -3.22 10.31 0.31
CA SER A 139 -1.78 10.48 0.52
C SER A 139 -0.95 9.79 -0.57
N ILE A 140 -1.31 8.58 -0.94
CA ILE A 140 -0.57 7.78 -1.93
C ILE A 140 -0.51 8.50 -3.28
N SER A 141 -1.65 8.84 -3.88
CA SER A 141 -1.67 9.51 -5.19
C SER A 141 -1.02 10.89 -5.15
N ALA A 142 -1.25 11.66 -4.09
CA ALA A 142 -0.67 12.98 -3.90
C ALA A 142 0.86 12.94 -3.80
N ILE A 143 1.39 12.03 -2.99
CA ILE A 143 2.84 11.89 -2.77
C ILE A 143 3.54 11.39 -4.03
N ILE A 144 3.02 10.35 -4.67
CA ILE A 144 3.62 9.77 -5.88
C ILE A 144 3.61 10.81 -7.01
N SER A 145 2.46 11.46 -7.25
CA SER A 145 2.40 12.47 -8.31
C SER A 145 3.35 13.64 -8.08
N THR A 146 3.53 14.04 -6.82
CA THR A 146 4.47 15.12 -6.47
C THR A 146 5.92 14.67 -6.63
N ALA A 147 6.26 13.47 -6.15
CA ALA A 147 7.61 12.94 -6.19
C ALA A 147 8.11 12.70 -7.63
N PHE A 148 7.26 12.13 -8.47
CA PHE A 148 7.57 11.86 -9.89
C PHE A 148 7.11 12.97 -10.84
N LYS A 149 6.61 14.10 -10.31
CA LYS A 149 6.19 15.29 -11.08
C LYS A 149 5.16 14.99 -12.17
N LEU A 150 4.26 14.03 -11.93
CA LEU A 150 3.22 13.65 -12.89
C LEU A 150 2.32 14.83 -13.24
N LYS A 151 1.98 14.98 -14.51
CA LYS A 151 1.17 16.10 -15.04
C LYS A 151 -0.25 15.68 -15.46
N GLY A 152 -0.49 14.38 -15.58
CA GLY A 152 -1.81 13.83 -15.94
C GLY A 152 -2.77 13.81 -14.76
N ILE A 153 -3.80 13.00 -14.87
CA ILE A 153 -4.80 12.87 -13.79
C ILE A 153 -4.15 12.40 -12.49
N ASN A 154 -4.69 12.90 -11.36
CA ASN A 154 -4.22 12.53 -10.04
C ASN A 154 -5.40 12.53 -9.07
N TYR A 155 -5.84 11.36 -8.67
CA TYR A 155 -6.82 11.17 -7.60
C TYR A 155 -6.78 9.75 -7.03
N SER A 156 -7.43 9.58 -5.88
CA SER A 156 -7.54 8.29 -5.20
C SER A 156 -8.97 7.77 -5.25
N ILE A 157 -9.09 6.45 -5.35
CA ILE A 157 -10.30 5.70 -5.05
C ILE A 157 -10.12 5.07 -3.68
N SER A 158 -11.16 5.00 -2.87
CA SER A 158 -11.19 4.24 -1.62
C SER A 158 -12.43 3.35 -1.62
N SER A 159 -12.23 2.05 -1.54
CA SER A 159 -13.28 1.03 -1.55
C SER A 159 -12.86 -0.19 -0.73
N ALA A 160 -12.36 0.09 0.48
CA ALA A 160 -11.85 -0.92 1.42
C ALA A 160 -10.86 -1.90 0.74
N CYS A 161 -10.98 -3.21 0.97
CA CYS A 161 -10.09 -4.23 0.39
C CYS A 161 -10.09 -4.27 -1.15
N ALA A 162 -11.09 -3.68 -1.82
CA ALA A 162 -11.19 -3.63 -3.28
C ALA A 162 -10.51 -2.40 -3.90
N THR A 163 -9.92 -1.52 -3.10
CA THR A 163 -9.34 -0.24 -3.54
C THR A 163 -8.37 -0.39 -4.71
N SER A 164 -7.36 -1.26 -4.58
CA SER A 164 -6.35 -1.47 -5.63
C SER A 164 -6.98 -2.00 -6.92
N ALA A 165 -7.91 -2.94 -6.81
CA ALA A 165 -8.61 -3.50 -7.98
C ALA A 165 -9.42 -2.43 -8.72
N HIS A 166 -10.13 -1.57 -7.99
CA HIS A 166 -10.87 -0.45 -8.58
C HIS A 166 -9.94 0.59 -9.21
N CYS A 167 -8.79 0.90 -8.58
CA CYS A 167 -7.79 1.79 -9.15
C CYS A 167 -7.26 1.24 -10.49
N ILE A 168 -6.93 -0.04 -10.56
CA ILE A 168 -6.42 -0.70 -11.77
C ILE A 168 -7.51 -0.73 -12.87
N GLY A 169 -8.74 -1.12 -12.52
CA GLY A 169 -9.85 -1.16 -13.48
C GLY A 169 -10.15 0.22 -14.07
N HIS A 170 -10.18 1.24 -13.22
CA HIS A 170 -10.43 2.61 -13.65
C HIS A 170 -9.27 3.18 -14.49
N ALA A 171 -8.01 2.88 -14.13
CA ALA A 171 -6.85 3.23 -14.92
C ALA A 171 -6.94 2.65 -16.35
N ALA A 172 -7.36 1.38 -16.47
CA ALA A 172 -7.58 0.76 -17.77
C ALA A 172 -8.68 1.48 -18.58
N ASP A 173 -9.76 1.93 -17.93
CA ASP A 173 -10.82 2.67 -18.63
C ASP A 173 -10.35 4.05 -19.10
N LEU A 174 -9.53 4.74 -18.33
CA LEU A 174 -8.93 6.02 -18.72
C LEU A 174 -8.00 5.90 -19.95
N ILE A 175 -7.25 4.80 -20.03
CA ILE A 175 -6.41 4.51 -21.19
C ILE A 175 -7.27 4.11 -22.40
N LYS A 176 -8.25 3.22 -22.23
CA LYS A 176 -9.17 2.79 -23.29
C LYS A 176 -9.93 3.95 -23.90
N SER A 177 -10.38 4.90 -23.07
CA SER A 177 -11.09 6.10 -23.51
C SER A 177 -10.19 7.16 -24.13
N GLY A 178 -8.87 6.97 -24.09
CA GLY A 178 -7.88 7.90 -24.64
C GLY A 178 -7.64 9.15 -23.78
N GLN A 179 -8.07 9.16 -22.52
CA GLN A 179 -7.81 10.27 -21.59
C GLN A 179 -6.36 10.29 -21.11
N GLN A 180 -5.76 9.12 -20.94
CA GLN A 180 -4.35 8.96 -20.58
C GLN A 180 -3.69 7.94 -21.51
N ASP A 181 -2.36 7.99 -21.61
CA ASP A 181 -1.56 6.99 -22.31
C ASP A 181 -0.90 6.01 -21.33
N ILE A 182 -0.49 6.51 -20.16
CA ILE A 182 0.06 5.71 -19.08
C ILE A 182 -0.65 6.12 -17.78
N VAL A 183 -1.01 5.13 -16.97
CA VAL A 183 -1.54 5.37 -15.62
C VAL A 183 -0.83 4.46 -14.63
N ILE A 184 -0.23 5.05 -13.61
CA ILE A 184 0.24 4.34 -12.44
C ILE A 184 -0.99 4.00 -11.60
N ALA A 185 -1.20 2.71 -11.29
CA ALA A 185 -2.41 2.28 -10.59
C ALA A 185 -2.08 1.26 -9.50
N GLY A 186 -2.79 1.35 -8.39
CA GLY A 186 -2.61 0.41 -7.30
C GLY A 186 -3.14 0.92 -5.97
N GLY A 187 -2.64 0.36 -4.89
CA GLY A 187 -3.00 0.79 -3.53
C GLY A 187 -2.17 0.11 -2.46
N SER A 188 -2.23 0.67 -1.27
CA SER A 188 -1.50 0.21 -0.10
C SER A 188 -2.27 0.52 1.18
N ASP A 189 -2.14 -0.37 2.14
CA ASP A 189 -2.63 -0.16 3.50
C ASP A 189 -1.53 -0.46 4.51
N ASP A 190 -1.51 0.30 5.63
CA ASP A 190 -0.58 0.10 6.74
C ASP A 190 -1.04 -1.10 7.59
N GLU A 191 -0.10 -1.93 8.04
CA GLU A 191 -0.31 -2.82 9.16
C GLU A 191 0.02 -2.06 10.47
N HIS A 192 -0.98 -1.90 11.34
CA HIS A 192 -0.81 -1.28 12.65
C HIS A 192 -1.94 -1.70 13.59
N TRP A 193 -1.62 -1.81 14.88
CA TRP A 193 -2.60 -2.23 15.89
C TRP A 193 -3.89 -1.41 15.88
N SER A 194 -3.81 -0.11 15.59
CA SER A 194 -4.98 0.79 15.64
C SER A 194 -6.03 0.51 14.55
N SER A 195 -5.66 -0.09 13.43
CA SER A 195 -6.63 -0.62 12.46
C SER A 195 -7.01 -2.05 12.78
N SER A 196 -6.05 -2.87 13.17
CA SER A 196 -6.25 -4.29 13.45
C SER A 196 -7.18 -4.54 14.64
N CYS A 197 -7.17 -3.66 15.66
CA CYS A 197 -8.08 -3.78 16.81
C CYS A 197 -9.56 -3.71 16.42
N LEU A 198 -9.92 -2.99 15.36
CA LEU A 198 -11.29 -2.91 14.87
C LEU A 198 -11.76 -4.26 14.30
N PHE A 199 -10.89 -4.93 13.57
CA PHE A 199 -11.16 -6.25 13.00
C PHE A 199 -11.11 -7.36 14.08
N ASP A 200 -10.20 -7.24 15.05
CA ASP A 200 -10.17 -8.16 16.19
C ASP A 200 -11.45 -8.06 17.04
N ALA A 201 -11.90 -6.82 17.30
CA ALA A 201 -13.12 -6.57 18.05
C ALA A 201 -14.37 -7.20 17.39
N MET A 202 -14.45 -7.20 16.07
CA MET A 202 -15.55 -7.84 15.33
C MET A 202 -15.39 -9.36 15.13
N GLY A 203 -14.27 -9.96 15.58
CA GLY A 203 -14.00 -11.40 15.47
C GLY A 203 -13.68 -11.86 14.06
N ALA A 204 -13.12 -11.00 13.23
CA ALA A 204 -12.83 -11.29 11.83
C ALA A 204 -11.41 -11.84 11.60
N LEU A 205 -10.52 -11.71 12.58
CA LEU A 205 -9.14 -12.12 12.47
C LEU A 205 -8.95 -13.58 12.90
N SER A 206 -8.00 -14.28 12.28
CA SER A 206 -7.56 -15.62 12.67
C SER A 206 -6.93 -15.58 14.06
N SER A 207 -7.47 -16.36 14.99
CA SER A 207 -7.03 -16.41 16.40
C SER A 207 -6.60 -17.80 16.88
N ASN A 208 -6.93 -18.85 16.15
CA ASN A 208 -6.58 -20.23 16.52
C ASN A 208 -5.14 -20.62 16.15
N PHE A 209 -4.45 -19.76 15.38
CA PHE A 209 -3.12 -20.06 14.84
C PHE A 209 -2.01 -19.18 15.43
N ASN A 210 -2.23 -18.56 16.61
CA ASN A 210 -1.22 -17.74 17.28
C ASN A 210 0.10 -18.48 17.57
N SER A 211 0.04 -19.80 17.80
CA SER A 211 1.22 -20.65 18.04
C SER A 211 1.87 -21.19 16.77
N SER A 212 1.25 -21.00 15.61
CA SER A 212 1.75 -21.42 14.30
C SER A 212 1.41 -20.37 13.23
N PRO A 213 1.96 -19.15 13.36
CA PRO A 213 1.58 -17.98 12.57
C PRO A 213 1.65 -18.22 11.05
N GLU A 214 2.66 -18.94 10.61
CA GLU A 214 2.90 -19.26 9.20
C GLU A 214 1.75 -20.04 8.54
N THR A 215 0.87 -20.65 9.33
CA THR A 215 -0.30 -21.39 8.87
C THR A 215 -1.63 -20.65 9.04
N ALA A 216 -1.62 -19.43 9.59
CA ALA A 216 -2.83 -18.69 9.93
C ALA A 216 -3.60 -18.19 8.69
N SER A 217 -2.90 -17.72 7.66
CA SER A 217 -3.53 -17.32 6.41
C SER A 217 -3.79 -18.54 5.53
N ARG A 218 -5.04 -18.97 5.46
CA ARG A 218 -5.48 -20.20 4.77
C ARG A 218 -6.79 -20.00 4.00
N PRO A 219 -6.79 -19.19 2.94
CA PRO A 219 -8.00 -18.96 2.15
C PRO A 219 -8.53 -20.28 1.58
N TYR A 220 -9.86 -20.43 1.55
CA TYR A 220 -10.59 -21.62 1.08
C TYR A 220 -10.42 -22.89 1.91
N ASP A 221 -9.54 -22.94 2.92
CA ASP A 221 -9.38 -24.08 3.82
C ASP A 221 -10.62 -24.25 4.71
N VAL A 222 -10.98 -25.51 4.99
CA VAL A 222 -12.13 -25.85 5.86
C VAL A 222 -11.91 -25.39 7.30
N ASN A 223 -10.65 -25.35 7.77
CA ASN A 223 -10.27 -24.96 9.12
C ASN A 223 -9.94 -23.45 9.25
N ARG A 224 -10.22 -22.64 8.23
CA ARG A 224 -10.02 -21.20 8.34
C ARG A 224 -10.91 -20.62 9.43
N ASP A 225 -10.37 -19.69 10.20
CA ASP A 225 -11.06 -19.06 11.35
C ASP A 225 -11.08 -17.54 11.29
N GLY A 226 -10.60 -16.95 10.21
CA GLY A 226 -10.52 -15.52 9.98
C GLY A 226 -9.45 -15.18 8.94
N PHE A 227 -9.23 -13.91 8.72
CA PHE A 227 -8.14 -13.42 7.87
C PHE A 227 -6.98 -12.89 8.72
N VAL A 228 -5.84 -12.63 8.11
CA VAL A 228 -4.66 -12.05 8.76
C VAL A 228 -4.37 -10.69 8.15
N ILE A 229 -4.19 -9.68 8.99
CA ILE A 229 -3.76 -8.36 8.54
C ILE A 229 -2.31 -8.43 8.07
N ALA A 230 -2.06 -7.90 6.89
CA ALA A 230 -0.70 -7.77 6.35
C ALA A 230 -0.56 -6.44 5.62
N CYS A 231 0.64 -5.88 5.66
CA CYS A 231 0.99 -4.78 4.79
C CYS A 231 1.28 -5.32 3.39
N LEU A 232 0.57 -4.81 2.41
CA LEU A 232 0.73 -5.19 1.01
C LEU A 232 0.59 -3.97 0.13
N LEU A 233 1.52 -3.81 -0.79
CA LEU A 233 1.43 -2.83 -1.86
C LEU A 233 1.63 -3.49 -3.21
N TYR A 234 0.80 -3.09 -4.16
CA TYR A 234 0.92 -3.43 -5.57
C TYR A 234 0.73 -2.17 -6.43
N THR A 235 1.69 -1.90 -7.31
CA THR A 235 1.63 -0.78 -8.25
C THR A 235 1.98 -1.27 -9.65
N SER A 236 1.20 -0.85 -10.64
CA SER A 236 1.40 -1.23 -12.05
C SER A 236 1.19 -0.03 -12.95
N PRO A 237 2.18 0.43 -13.72
CA PRO A 237 1.95 1.28 -14.87
C PRO A 237 1.32 0.46 -16.00
N SER A 238 0.36 1.05 -16.67
CA SER A 238 -0.37 0.39 -17.78
C SER A 238 -0.37 1.32 -18.98
N PRO A 239 0.58 1.19 -19.92
CA PRO A 239 0.60 1.96 -21.15
C PRO A 239 -0.35 1.39 -22.22
N ARG A 240 -0.54 2.21 -23.21
CA ARG A 240 -1.31 1.91 -24.40
C ARG A 240 -0.52 0.96 -25.32
N ASP A 241 -1.11 -0.16 -25.73
CA ASP A 241 -0.61 -0.95 -26.85
C ASP A 241 -1.09 -0.32 -28.18
N ASP A 242 -0.15 0.21 -28.93
CA ASP A 242 -0.42 0.82 -30.25
C ASP A 242 -0.25 -0.16 -31.41
N ARG A 243 -0.21 -1.48 -31.14
CA ARG A 243 -0.15 -2.54 -32.18
C ARG A 243 -1.50 -3.04 -32.59
#